data_613eeb3513f778f4b5f11df36dddef15
#
_entry.id   613eeb3513f778f4b5f11df36dddef15
#
_cell.length_a   1.000
_cell.length_b   1.000
_cell.length_c   1.000
_cell.angle_alpha   90.00
_cell.angle_beta   90.00
_cell.angle_gamma   90.00
#
_symmetry.space_group_name_H-M   'P 1'
#
loop_
_entity.id
_entity.type
_entity.pdbx_description
1 polymer ?
#
loop_
_entity_poly.entity_id
_entity_poly.type
_entity_poly.pdbx_seq_one_letter_code
_entity_poly.pdbx_strand_id
1 'polypeptide(L)'
;MDTPHMQPPQPAVSIIIPVYNLEQYLDATLESVERQTFTDFEAIVVDDGSKDGTRAVACRHAERDPRIVVVHKENGGVARARETALERARGRYVTFLDGDDLFEPEMLQRLVDEIERSACDVVCCDYKRISSSYEAPVRAGRTGEMSGLEFLEALLCNEVWGGLWGKLYRRSLFDGTIRHYPLRLWQDAAVNIQIFCRNPRVYFIDYVGYGYVQRAGSSNHSRLDFDYCRLYCETLSAELRRHDAELAGRADYFATLNTLRVYLTYICKSRSPWVGDSALACDLRRDVARFRREVRRHYSAVRLALLGLDRRRALRPLVVLIVTLLRWRKSLERRLSR
;
A
#
# COMPACT_ATOMS: atom_id res chain seq x y z
N MET A 1 49.98 5.68 9.03
CA MET A 1 49.19 6.53 8.12
C MET A 1 47.89 5.80 7.87
N ASP A 2 46.87 6.20 8.61
CA ASP A 2 45.52 5.62 8.46
C ASP A 2 44.97 6.10 7.10
N THR A 3 44.78 5.18 6.19
CA THR A 3 44.00 5.44 4.97
C THR A 3 42.57 5.85 5.40
N PRO A 4 42.08 7.02 4.97
CA PRO A 4 40.72 7.38 5.28
C PRO A 4 39.82 6.32 4.67
N HIS A 5 39.03 5.61 5.50
CA HIS A 5 37.92 4.76 5.05
C HIS A 5 36.94 5.66 4.26
N MET A 6 37.14 5.72 2.95
CA MET A 6 36.14 6.32 2.07
C MET A 6 34.85 5.52 2.27
N GLN A 7 33.86 6.15 2.87
CA GLN A 7 32.53 5.57 2.87
C GLN A 7 32.14 5.29 1.41
N PRO A 8 31.57 4.11 1.11
CA PRO A 8 31.12 3.84 -0.25
C PRO A 8 30.16 4.94 -0.69
N PRO A 9 30.19 5.34 -1.98
CA PRO A 9 29.33 6.41 -2.49
C PRO A 9 27.88 6.13 -2.11
N GLN A 10 27.18 7.19 -1.73
CA GLN A 10 25.77 7.10 -1.33
C GLN A 10 24.94 6.71 -2.57
N PRO A 11 24.20 5.58 -2.55
CA PRO A 11 23.37 5.20 -3.69
C PRO A 11 22.21 6.17 -3.90
N ALA A 12 21.71 6.27 -5.13
CA ALA A 12 20.53 7.09 -5.39
C ALA A 12 19.28 6.47 -4.78
N VAL A 13 19.10 5.16 -4.84
CA VAL A 13 17.90 4.45 -4.39
C VAL A 13 18.24 3.38 -3.36
N SER A 14 17.44 3.30 -2.28
CA SER A 14 17.37 2.15 -1.38
C SER A 14 16.08 1.38 -1.64
N ILE A 15 16.20 0.09 -1.99
CA ILE A 15 15.06 -0.83 -2.16
C ILE A 15 14.86 -1.56 -0.82
N ILE A 16 13.68 -1.44 -0.23
CA ILE A 16 13.33 -2.04 1.06
C ILE A 16 12.57 -3.34 0.82
N ILE A 17 13.15 -4.48 1.21
CA ILE A 17 12.61 -5.83 0.92
C ILE A 17 12.45 -6.62 2.22
N PRO A 18 11.28 -6.52 2.90
CA PRO A 18 10.98 -7.37 4.04
C PRO A 18 10.65 -8.78 3.58
N VAL A 19 11.23 -9.81 4.23
CA VAL A 19 10.97 -11.22 3.90
C VAL A 19 10.71 -12.06 5.14
N TYR A 20 9.76 -13.01 5.05
CA TYR A 20 9.48 -13.99 6.09
C TYR A 20 8.83 -15.24 5.49
N ASN A 21 9.53 -16.38 5.54
CA ASN A 21 9.09 -17.67 4.98
C ASN A 21 8.66 -17.55 3.51
N LEU A 22 9.57 -17.10 2.65
CA LEU A 22 9.37 -16.85 1.22
C LEU A 22 10.36 -17.60 0.34
N GLU A 23 10.91 -18.74 0.80
CA GLU A 23 11.91 -19.55 0.09
C GLU A 23 11.56 -19.79 -1.38
N GLN A 24 10.27 -20.05 -1.68
CA GLN A 24 9.79 -20.40 -3.02
C GLN A 24 9.65 -19.19 -3.97
N TYR A 25 9.67 -17.95 -3.45
CA TYR A 25 9.36 -16.72 -4.21
C TYR A 25 10.54 -15.78 -4.31
N LEU A 26 11.37 -15.72 -3.26
CA LEU A 26 12.40 -14.71 -3.10
C LEU A 26 13.45 -14.71 -4.22
N ASP A 27 13.76 -15.88 -4.79
CA ASP A 27 14.72 -16.01 -5.90
C ASP A 27 14.28 -15.15 -7.09
N ALA A 28 13.04 -15.31 -7.56
CA ALA A 28 12.50 -14.52 -8.67
C ALA A 28 12.42 -13.01 -8.33
N THR A 29 12.07 -12.68 -7.07
CA THR A 29 12.05 -11.29 -6.59
C THR A 29 13.42 -10.64 -6.71
N LEU A 30 14.47 -11.27 -6.18
CA LEU A 30 15.83 -10.73 -6.21
C LEU A 30 16.40 -10.71 -7.61
N GLU A 31 16.13 -11.72 -8.45
CA GLU A 31 16.49 -11.66 -9.86
C GLU A 31 15.85 -10.45 -10.59
N SER A 32 14.61 -10.07 -10.22
CA SER A 32 13.98 -8.88 -10.81
C SER A 32 14.66 -7.57 -10.40
N VAL A 33 15.27 -7.54 -9.20
CA VAL A 33 16.12 -6.44 -8.72
C VAL A 33 17.47 -6.40 -9.45
N GLU A 34 18.14 -7.54 -9.56
CA GLU A 34 19.44 -7.65 -10.27
C GLU A 34 19.34 -7.20 -11.73
N ARG A 35 18.21 -7.45 -12.39
CA ARG A 35 17.91 -7.09 -13.79
C ARG A 35 17.47 -5.64 -14.01
N GLN A 36 17.42 -4.79 -12.97
CA GLN A 36 17.07 -3.39 -13.16
C GLN A 36 18.06 -2.66 -14.06
N THR A 37 17.56 -1.88 -15.00
CA THR A 37 18.39 -1.07 -15.92
C THR A 37 19.09 0.08 -15.19
N PHE A 38 18.47 0.64 -14.15
CA PHE A 38 19.09 1.59 -13.24
C PHE A 38 19.99 0.86 -12.25
N THR A 39 21.26 1.23 -12.14
CA THR A 39 22.27 0.46 -11.39
C THR A 39 22.72 1.11 -10.07
N ASP A 40 22.46 2.41 -9.88
CA ASP A 40 22.87 3.15 -8.67
C ASP A 40 21.87 2.96 -7.52
N PHE A 41 21.79 1.74 -7.00
CA PHE A 41 20.92 1.39 -5.88
C PHE A 41 21.59 0.46 -4.88
N GLU A 42 21.04 0.38 -3.69
CA GLU A 42 21.21 -0.73 -2.74
C GLU A 42 19.86 -1.42 -2.50
N ALA A 43 19.87 -2.72 -2.29
CA ALA A 43 18.69 -3.52 -1.92
C ALA A 43 18.88 -4.10 -0.52
N ILE A 44 18.06 -3.69 0.43
CA ILE A 44 18.14 -4.09 1.82
C ILE A 44 17.08 -5.15 2.09
N VAL A 45 17.51 -6.40 2.10
CA VAL A 45 16.68 -7.58 2.39
C VAL A 45 16.67 -7.82 3.89
N VAL A 46 15.52 -7.65 4.53
CA VAL A 46 15.39 -7.93 5.98
C VAL A 46 14.63 -9.22 6.18
N ASP A 47 15.38 -10.27 6.55
CA ASP A 47 14.81 -11.53 6.99
C ASP A 47 14.28 -11.44 8.42
N ASP A 48 12.97 -11.41 8.55
CA ASP A 48 12.25 -11.26 9.83
C ASP A 48 12.12 -12.61 10.58
N GLY A 49 13.22 -13.34 10.69
CA GLY A 49 13.31 -14.58 11.44
C GLY A 49 12.67 -15.78 10.74
N SER A 50 12.89 -15.95 9.44
CA SER A 50 12.39 -17.08 8.64
C SER A 50 12.87 -18.42 9.20
N LYS A 51 12.01 -19.44 9.05
CA LYS A 51 12.25 -20.82 9.50
C LYS A 51 12.44 -21.80 8.33
N ASP A 52 12.34 -21.31 7.10
CA ASP A 52 12.60 -22.02 5.85
C ASP A 52 13.91 -21.58 5.21
N GLY A 53 14.16 -21.93 3.95
CA GLY A 53 15.35 -21.55 3.20
C GLY A 53 15.45 -20.09 2.76
N THR A 54 14.52 -19.19 3.14
CA THR A 54 14.47 -17.79 2.71
C THR A 54 15.80 -17.08 2.92
N ARG A 55 16.41 -17.22 4.11
CA ARG A 55 17.70 -16.60 4.42
C ARG A 55 18.81 -17.10 3.50
N ALA A 56 18.85 -18.41 3.23
CA ALA A 56 19.86 -18.99 2.35
C ALA A 56 19.73 -18.47 0.91
N VAL A 57 18.49 -18.28 0.43
CA VAL A 57 18.23 -17.65 -0.87
C VAL A 57 18.78 -16.23 -0.88
N ALA A 58 18.45 -15.39 0.11
CA ALA A 58 18.92 -14.00 0.18
C ALA A 58 20.46 -13.91 0.21
N CYS A 59 21.12 -14.76 1.01
CA CYS A 59 22.58 -14.78 1.09
C CYS A 59 23.25 -15.14 -0.24
N ARG A 60 22.72 -16.12 -0.99
CA ARG A 60 23.25 -16.48 -2.32
C ARG A 60 23.22 -15.30 -3.31
N HIS A 61 22.16 -14.48 -3.26
CA HIS A 61 22.08 -13.28 -4.10
C HIS A 61 23.07 -12.21 -3.64
N ALA A 62 23.21 -11.98 -2.33
CA ALA A 62 24.18 -11.03 -1.78
C ALA A 62 25.65 -11.40 -2.08
N GLU A 63 25.97 -12.70 -2.19
CA GLU A 63 27.31 -13.17 -2.61
C GLU A 63 27.61 -12.85 -4.08
N ARG A 64 26.60 -12.75 -4.93
CA ARG A 64 26.74 -12.49 -6.37
C ARG A 64 26.61 -11.02 -6.73
N ASP A 65 25.78 -10.27 -6.00
CA ASP A 65 25.52 -8.85 -6.24
C ASP A 65 25.81 -8.02 -4.98
N PRO A 66 26.90 -7.24 -4.94
CA PRO A 66 27.28 -6.44 -3.76
C PRO A 66 26.28 -5.31 -3.44
N ARG A 67 25.32 -5.03 -4.32
CA ARG A 67 24.25 -4.07 -4.06
C ARG A 67 23.18 -4.64 -3.11
N ILE A 68 23.12 -5.97 -2.93
CA ILE A 68 22.16 -6.65 -2.06
C ILE A 68 22.78 -6.82 -0.66
N VAL A 69 22.13 -6.26 0.33
CA VAL A 69 22.53 -6.34 1.74
C VAL A 69 21.48 -7.12 2.52
N VAL A 70 21.90 -8.20 3.19
CA VAL A 70 20.99 -9.05 3.98
C VAL A 70 21.13 -8.72 5.46
N VAL A 71 19.99 -8.49 6.09
CA VAL A 71 19.88 -8.26 7.54
C VAL A 71 18.96 -9.33 8.12
N HIS A 72 19.45 -10.04 9.12
CA HIS A 72 18.64 -11.02 9.86
C HIS A 72 18.25 -10.44 11.22
N LYS A 73 17.00 -10.69 11.65
CA LYS A 73 16.49 -10.30 12.96
C LYS A 73 15.45 -11.31 13.47
N GLU A 74 15.16 -11.26 14.75
CA GLU A 74 14.04 -11.98 15.31
C GLU A 74 12.71 -11.47 14.74
N ASN A 75 11.73 -12.37 14.58
CA ASN A 75 10.44 -12.03 14.02
C ASN A 75 9.73 -10.94 14.82
N GLY A 76 9.45 -9.84 14.16
CA GLY A 76 8.75 -8.68 14.72
C GLY A 76 7.60 -8.19 13.83
N GLY A 77 7.38 -8.87 12.70
CA GLY A 77 6.39 -8.52 11.69
C GLY A 77 6.89 -7.52 10.65
N VAL A 78 6.18 -7.46 9.52
CA VAL A 78 6.58 -6.71 8.33
C VAL A 78 6.86 -5.22 8.59
N ALA A 79 6.12 -4.59 9.49
CA ALA A 79 6.33 -3.18 9.84
C ALA A 79 7.71 -2.96 10.48
N ARG A 80 8.11 -3.84 11.42
CA ARG A 80 9.43 -3.80 12.06
C ARG A 80 10.55 -4.15 11.10
N ALA A 81 10.32 -5.08 10.17
CA ALA A 81 11.30 -5.40 9.15
C ALA A 81 11.56 -4.20 8.22
N ARG A 82 10.50 -3.48 7.81
CA ARG A 82 10.63 -2.25 7.01
C ARG A 82 11.33 -1.13 7.79
N GLU A 83 11.02 -0.93 9.06
CA GLU A 83 11.69 0.02 9.94
C GLU A 83 13.19 -0.27 10.01
N THR A 84 13.57 -1.52 10.28
CA THR A 84 14.97 -1.97 10.29
C THR A 84 15.70 -1.70 8.98
N ALA A 85 15.02 -1.86 7.84
CA ALA A 85 15.60 -1.55 6.54
C ALA A 85 15.74 -0.04 6.31
N LEU A 86 14.71 0.75 6.68
CA LEU A 86 14.75 2.22 6.56
C LEU A 86 15.87 2.86 7.40
N GLU A 87 16.15 2.34 8.61
CA GLU A 87 17.27 2.78 9.44
C GLU A 87 18.62 2.59 8.77
N ARG A 88 18.75 1.62 7.86
CA ARG A 88 19.97 1.31 7.11
C ARG A 88 20.01 1.96 5.74
N ALA A 89 18.88 2.46 5.26
CA ALA A 89 18.76 3.05 3.95
C ALA A 89 19.60 4.33 3.83
N ARG A 90 20.53 4.34 2.88
CA ARG A 90 21.44 5.45 2.58
C ARG A 90 21.00 6.23 1.35
N GLY A 91 20.16 5.64 0.48
CA GLY A 91 19.69 6.23 -0.75
C GLY A 91 18.99 7.58 -0.54
N ARG A 92 19.12 8.47 -1.51
CA ARG A 92 18.35 9.71 -1.55
C ARG A 92 16.85 9.44 -1.68
N TYR A 93 16.52 8.37 -2.38
CA TYR A 93 15.17 7.86 -2.59
C TYR A 93 15.00 6.48 -1.98
N VAL A 94 13.75 6.13 -1.68
CA VAL A 94 13.35 4.83 -1.14
C VAL A 94 12.19 4.26 -1.96
N THR A 95 12.25 2.98 -2.27
CA THR A 95 11.15 2.20 -2.82
C THR A 95 10.97 0.90 -2.04
N PHE A 96 9.79 0.30 -2.12
CA PHE A 96 9.45 -0.93 -1.41
C PHE A 96 9.11 -2.04 -2.39
N LEU A 97 9.61 -3.24 -2.09
CA LEU A 97 9.32 -4.46 -2.83
C LEU A 97 8.95 -5.55 -1.82
N ASP A 98 7.74 -6.10 -1.91
CA ASP A 98 7.39 -7.27 -1.12
C ASP A 98 8.14 -8.50 -1.65
N GLY A 99 8.65 -9.36 -0.74
CA GLY A 99 9.57 -10.45 -1.10
C GLY A 99 8.98 -11.60 -1.93
N ASP A 100 7.74 -11.45 -2.36
CA ASP A 100 7.00 -12.34 -3.26
C ASP A 100 6.49 -11.65 -4.54
N ASP A 101 6.90 -10.38 -4.77
CA ASP A 101 6.51 -9.56 -5.91
C ASP A 101 7.72 -9.27 -6.83
N LEU A 102 7.48 -8.61 -7.96
CA LEU A 102 8.49 -8.40 -9.01
C LEU A 102 8.58 -6.92 -9.43
N PHE A 103 9.76 -6.48 -9.79
CA PHE A 103 9.96 -5.25 -10.54
C PHE A 103 10.05 -5.52 -12.05
N GLU A 104 9.42 -4.67 -12.86
CA GLU A 104 9.68 -4.64 -14.29
C GLU A 104 11.08 -4.05 -14.55
N PRO A 105 11.82 -4.47 -15.60
CA PRO A 105 13.23 -4.14 -15.77
C PRO A 105 13.57 -2.64 -15.77
N GLU A 106 12.68 -1.79 -16.26
CA GLU A 106 12.90 -0.34 -16.35
C GLU A 106 12.25 0.44 -15.19
N MET A 107 11.67 -0.23 -14.18
CA MET A 107 10.89 0.45 -13.15
C MET A 107 11.70 1.52 -12.42
N LEU A 108 12.87 1.17 -11.91
CA LEU A 108 13.70 2.13 -11.18
C LEU A 108 14.14 3.30 -12.09
N GLN A 109 14.58 3.00 -13.32
CA GLN A 109 15.02 4.03 -14.26
C GLN A 109 13.93 5.06 -14.50
N ARG A 110 12.71 4.61 -14.84
CA ARG A 110 11.59 5.50 -15.13
C ARG A 110 11.14 6.32 -13.92
N LEU A 111 11.13 5.71 -12.72
CA LEU A 111 10.77 6.42 -11.49
C LEU A 111 11.82 7.46 -11.11
N VAL A 112 13.13 7.14 -11.28
CA VAL A 112 14.24 8.06 -10.99
C VAL A 112 14.25 9.21 -11.99
N ASP A 113 14.15 8.93 -13.29
CA ASP A 113 14.12 9.96 -14.32
C ASP A 113 13.00 10.97 -14.06
N GLU A 114 11.83 10.46 -13.67
CA GLU A 114 10.68 11.32 -13.43
C GLU A 114 10.81 12.13 -12.13
N ILE A 115 11.29 11.54 -11.02
CA ILE A 115 11.43 12.28 -9.75
C ILE A 115 12.47 13.39 -9.84
N GLU A 116 13.52 13.18 -10.64
CA GLU A 116 14.54 14.20 -10.92
C GLU A 116 13.99 15.29 -11.84
N ARG A 117 13.24 14.91 -12.88
CA ARG A 117 12.66 15.83 -13.86
C ARG A 117 11.59 16.74 -13.24
N SER A 118 10.64 16.14 -12.49
CA SER A 118 9.49 16.86 -11.92
C SER A 118 9.80 17.56 -10.62
N ALA A 119 10.92 17.18 -9.94
CA ALA A 119 11.24 17.58 -8.58
C ALA A 119 10.13 17.26 -7.56
N CYS A 120 9.28 16.28 -7.87
CA CYS A 120 8.25 15.77 -6.95
C CYS A 120 8.88 15.03 -5.77
N ASP A 121 8.09 14.82 -4.71
CA ASP A 121 8.52 14.10 -3.52
C ASP A 121 8.23 12.61 -3.62
N VAL A 122 7.20 12.25 -4.42
CA VAL A 122 6.79 10.87 -4.68
C VAL A 122 6.48 10.70 -6.17
N VAL A 123 6.99 9.63 -6.77
CA VAL A 123 6.58 9.20 -8.13
C VAL A 123 5.94 7.83 -8.03
N CYS A 124 4.79 7.65 -8.69
CA CYS A 124 4.01 6.42 -8.70
C CYS A 124 3.95 5.83 -10.10
N CYS A 125 3.98 4.50 -10.20
CA CYS A 125 3.68 3.76 -11.42
C CYS A 125 2.48 2.83 -11.23
N ASP A 126 1.92 2.35 -12.33
CA ASP A 126 0.90 1.31 -12.36
C ASP A 126 1.51 -0.07 -12.05
N TYR A 127 0.64 -1.07 -11.85
CA TYR A 127 1.07 -2.43 -11.58
C TYR A 127 0.31 -3.45 -12.42
N LYS A 128 0.84 -4.66 -12.51
CA LYS A 128 0.12 -5.81 -13.05
C LYS A 128 -0.11 -6.85 -11.97
N ARG A 129 -1.24 -7.55 -12.06
CA ARG A 129 -1.48 -8.75 -11.27
C ARG A 129 -0.95 -9.95 -12.01
N ILE A 130 -0.16 -10.76 -11.32
CA ILE A 130 0.44 -11.98 -11.83
C ILE A 130 -0.15 -13.15 -11.05
N SER A 131 -0.69 -14.14 -11.75
CA SER A 131 -1.12 -15.43 -11.19
C SER A 131 -0.63 -16.56 -12.06
N SER A 132 -0.80 -17.80 -11.64
CA SER A 132 -0.43 -18.98 -12.45
C SER A 132 -1.17 -19.07 -13.80
N SER A 133 -2.26 -18.34 -13.97
CA SER A 133 -3.13 -18.45 -15.16
C SER A 133 -3.29 -17.15 -15.96
N TYR A 134 -2.87 -16.02 -15.43
CA TYR A 134 -3.01 -14.72 -16.14
C TYR A 134 -2.08 -13.64 -15.58
N GLU A 135 -1.75 -12.69 -16.45
CA GLU A 135 -1.24 -11.37 -16.09
C GLU A 135 -2.22 -10.30 -16.57
N ALA A 136 -2.49 -9.30 -15.73
CA ALA A 136 -3.40 -8.23 -16.09
C ALA A 136 -2.93 -6.89 -15.50
N PRO A 137 -2.79 -5.84 -16.33
CA PRO A 137 -2.45 -4.52 -15.84
C PRO A 137 -3.58 -3.94 -15.00
N VAL A 138 -3.21 -3.18 -13.99
CA VAL A 138 -4.12 -2.40 -13.14
C VAL A 138 -3.63 -0.97 -13.18
N ARG A 139 -4.43 -0.11 -13.81
CA ARG A 139 -4.09 1.29 -14.02
C ARG A 139 -4.91 2.18 -13.09
N ALA A 140 -4.27 3.21 -12.55
CA ALA A 140 -4.94 4.25 -11.78
C ALA A 140 -5.82 5.14 -12.67
N GLY A 141 -5.55 5.14 -13.99
CA GLY A 141 -6.20 6.05 -14.93
C GLY A 141 -5.84 7.51 -14.70
N ARG A 142 -4.66 7.75 -14.12
CA ARG A 142 -4.11 9.06 -13.79
C ARG A 142 -2.69 9.15 -14.28
N THR A 143 -2.32 10.32 -14.80
CA THR A 143 -0.95 10.66 -15.19
C THR A 143 -0.69 12.12 -14.85
N GLY A 144 0.57 12.46 -14.60
CA GLY A 144 0.97 13.83 -14.28
C GLY A 144 1.02 14.13 -12.78
N GLU A 145 1.16 15.41 -12.50
CA GLU A 145 1.34 15.92 -11.13
C GLU A 145 0.01 16.06 -10.39
N MET A 146 0.03 15.79 -9.09
CA MET A 146 -1.05 16.03 -8.14
C MET A 146 -0.49 16.38 -6.76
N SER A 147 -1.31 17.01 -5.94
CA SER A 147 -0.97 17.26 -4.54
C SER A 147 -1.09 15.99 -3.69
N GLY A 148 -0.38 15.94 -2.56
CA GLY A 148 -0.52 14.85 -1.60
C GLY A 148 -1.92 14.69 -1.05
N LEU A 149 -2.67 15.80 -0.89
CA LEU A 149 -4.06 15.75 -0.43
C LEU A 149 -5.00 15.13 -1.47
N GLU A 150 -4.79 15.43 -2.76
CA GLU A 150 -5.54 14.77 -3.85
C GLU A 150 -5.21 13.27 -3.91
N PHE A 151 -3.93 12.91 -3.70
CA PHE A 151 -3.54 11.50 -3.60
C PHE A 151 -4.17 10.83 -2.40
N LEU A 152 -4.17 11.48 -1.22
CA LEU A 152 -4.79 10.96 0.00
C LEU A 152 -6.29 10.72 -0.21
N GLU A 153 -7.00 11.65 -0.83
CA GLU A 153 -8.42 11.50 -1.15
C GLU A 153 -8.66 10.29 -2.07
N ALA A 154 -7.89 10.18 -3.14
CA ALA A 154 -7.95 9.04 -4.06
C ALA A 154 -7.62 7.69 -3.38
N LEU A 155 -6.64 7.68 -2.48
CA LEU A 155 -6.27 6.51 -1.67
C LEU A 155 -7.43 6.06 -0.78
N LEU A 156 -8.05 6.98 -0.08
CA LEU A 156 -9.17 6.70 0.83
C LEU A 156 -10.46 6.31 0.08
N CYS A 157 -10.55 6.65 -1.20
CA CYS A 157 -11.65 6.24 -2.08
C CYS A 157 -11.38 4.95 -2.87
N ASN A 158 -10.23 4.28 -2.68
CA ASN A 158 -9.75 3.13 -3.46
C ASN A 158 -9.62 3.41 -4.96
N GLU A 159 -9.32 4.64 -5.35
CA GLU A 159 -9.03 5.02 -6.72
C GLU A 159 -7.56 4.75 -7.07
N VAL A 160 -6.68 4.79 -6.06
CA VAL A 160 -5.27 4.38 -6.13
C VAL A 160 -4.97 3.32 -5.06
N TRP A 161 -3.86 2.61 -5.20
CA TRP A 161 -3.50 1.53 -4.27
C TRP A 161 -2.74 2.04 -3.04
N GLY A 162 -3.06 1.43 -1.90
CA GLY A 162 -2.52 1.82 -0.59
C GLY A 162 -1.19 1.18 -0.22
N GLY A 163 -0.62 0.29 -1.05
CA GLY A 163 0.68 -0.31 -0.82
C GLY A 163 1.80 0.73 -0.85
N LEU A 164 2.88 0.49 -0.12
CA LEU A 164 4.12 1.27 -0.24
C LEU A 164 4.85 1.00 -1.56
N TRP A 165 4.62 -0.17 -2.15
CA TRP A 165 5.16 -0.60 -3.43
C TRP A 165 4.61 0.20 -4.62
N GLY A 166 5.30 0.11 -5.77
CA GLY A 166 4.95 0.85 -6.98
C GLY A 166 5.13 2.37 -6.87
N LYS A 167 5.98 2.80 -5.95
CA LYS A 167 6.28 4.21 -5.68
C LYS A 167 7.76 4.41 -5.36
N LEU A 168 8.30 5.55 -5.76
CA LEU A 168 9.59 6.05 -5.34
C LEU A 168 9.37 7.30 -4.49
N TYR A 169 9.93 7.32 -3.30
CA TYR A 169 9.76 8.38 -2.31
C TYR A 169 11.08 9.11 -2.08
N ARG A 170 11.08 10.41 -1.86
CA ARG A 170 12.21 11.06 -1.17
C ARG A 170 12.37 10.46 0.22
N ARG A 171 13.58 10.01 0.56
CA ARG A 171 13.83 9.37 1.87
C ARG A 171 13.48 10.28 3.06
N SER A 172 13.60 11.60 2.90
CA SER A 172 13.22 12.57 3.92
C SER A 172 11.74 12.48 4.37
N LEU A 173 10.86 11.86 3.59
CA LEU A 173 9.48 11.62 4.01
C LEU A 173 9.36 10.57 5.13
N PHE A 174 10.42 9.79 5.38
CA PHE A 174 10.53 8.79 6.45
C PHE A 174 11.44 9.30 7.58
N ASP A 175 11.20 10.49 8.07
CA ASP A 175 12.01 11.28 9.01
C ASP A 175 11.95 10.85 10.47
N GLY A 176 11.51 9.63 10.77
CA GLY A 176 11.35 9.10 12.12
C GLY A 176 10.09 9.58 12.85
N THR A 177 9.28 10.46 12.23
CA THR A 177 7.99 10.88 12.81
C THR A 177 6.83 9.98 12.37
N ILE A 178 7.06 9.07 11.42
CA ILE A 178 6.09 8.06 10.99
C ILE A 178 5.82 7.09 12.13
N ARG A 179 4.57 6.99 12.53
CA ARG A 179 4.12 6.07 13.59
C ARG A 179 3.80 4.72 13.01
N HIS A 180 4.41 3.69 13.57
CA HIS A 180 4.10 2.30 13.24
C HIS A 180 3.01 1.79 14.18
N TYR A 181 1.83 1.50 13.61
CA TYR A 181 0.72 0.92 14.35
C TYR A 181 0.79 -0.61 14.31
N PRO A 182 0.46 -1.31 15.41
CA PRO A 182 0.46 -2.78 15.46
C PRO A 182 -0.76 -3.36 14.71
N LEU A 183 -0.90 -2.99 13.46
CA LEU A 183 -1.97 -3.42 12.58
C LEU A 183 -1.55 -4.72 11.87
N ARG A 184 -2.42 -5.72 11.81
CA ARG A 184 -2.17 -6.96 11.06
C ARG A 184 -2.43 -6.83 9.55
N LEU A 185 -3.25 -5.86 9.14
CA LEU A 185 -3.60 -5.57 7.74
C LEU A 185 -3.53 -4.06 7.51
N TRP A 186 -3.27 -3.66 6.25
CA TRP A 186 -3.28 -2.26 5.80
C TRP A 186 -2.24 -1.35 6.50
N GLN A 187 -1.14 -1.92 7.01
CA GLN A 187 -0.05 -1.15 7.61
C GLN A 187 0.51 -0.13 6.62
N ASP A 188 0.67 -0.53 5.35
CA ASP A 188 1.14 0.32 4.25
C ASP A 188 0.26 1.54 4.06
N ALA A 189 -1.07 1.33 4.07
CA ALA A 189 -2.02 2.43 3.96
C ALA A 189 -1.91 3.39 5.15
N ALA A 190 -1.63 2.87 6.35
CA ALA A 190 -1.42 3.70 7.54
C ALA A 190 -0.17 4.57 7.44
N VAL A 191 0.92 4.06 6.86
CA VAL A 191 2.14 4.84 6.58
C VAL A 191 1.87 5.87 5.48
N ASN A 192 1.26 5.46 4.38
CA ASN A 192 0.92 6.37 3.28
C ASN A 192 0.00 7.51 3.74
N ILE A 193 -1.01 7.25 4.57
CA ILE A 193 -1.88 8.30 5.12
C ILE A 193 -1.04 9.36 5.83
N GLN A 194 -0.09 8.99 6.68
CA GLN A 194 0.77 9.94 7.40
C GLN A 194 1.66 10.75 6.46
N ILE A 195 2.24 10.10 5.45
CA ILE A 195 3.07 10.78 4.43
C ILE A 195 2.21 11.79 3.66
N PHE A 196 1.06 11.38 3.15
CA PHE A 196 0.25 12.22 2.28
C PHE A 196 -0.54 13.31 3.02
N CYS A 197 -0.75 13.19 4.34
CA CYS A 197 -1.23 14.30 5.17
C CYS A 197 -0.30 15.52 5.12
N ARG A 198 1.00 15.34 4.92
CA ARG A 198 2.00 16.43 4.79
C ARG A 198 1.99 17.09 3.42
N ASN A 199 1.07 16.70 2.56
CA ASN A 199 0.85 17.26 1.24
C ASN A 199 2.10 17.29 0.32
N PRO A 200 2.86 16.19 0.18
CA PRO A 200 3.97 16.12 -0.75
C PRO A 200 3.50 16.28 -2.20
N ARG A 201 4.39 16.71 -3.09
CA ARG A 201 4.12 16.70 -4.53
C ARG A 201 4.25 15.29 -5.06
N VAL A 202 3.23 14.81 -5.79
CA VAL A 202 3.14 13.45 -6.33
C VAL A 202 3.07 13.51 -7.85
N TYR A 203 3.74 12.59 -8.53
CA TYR A 203 3.62 12.42 -9.97
C TYR A 203 3.26 10.98 -10.31
N PHE A 204 2.29 10.77 -11.20
CA PHE A 204 1.95 9.46 -11.78
C PHE A 204 2.52 9.33 -13.18
N ILE A 205 3.32 8.29 -13.42
CA ILE A 205 3.80 7.93 -14.75
C ILE A 205 2.87 6.89 -15.40
N ASP A 206 2.67 6.98 -16.70
CA ASP A 206 1.94 5.94 -17.48
C ASP A 206 2.89 4.77 -17.77
N TYR A 207 3.18 3.99 -16.76
CA TYR A 207 4.03 2.82 -16.85
C TYR A 207 3.60 1.73 -15.86
N VAL A 208 3.51 0.49 -16.33
CA VAL A 208 3.24 -0.68 -15.48
C VAL A 208 4.57 -1.23 -15.00
N GLY A 209 5.01 -0.78 -13.82
CA GLY A 209 6.35 -1.07 -13.30
C GLY A 209 6.41 -2.16 -12.25
N TYR A 210 5.30 -2.49 -11.58
CA TYR A 210 5.26 -3.42 -10.46
C TYR A 210 4.45 -4.67 -10.79
N GLY A 211 5.01 -5.84 -10.52
CA GLY A 211 4.36 -7.15 -10.69
C GLY A 211 3.85 -7.68 -9.35
N TYR A 212 2.55 -7.52 -9.07
CA TYR A 212 1.91 -8.06 -7.87
C TYR A 212 1.56 -9.53 -8.05
N VAL A 213 2.27 -10.43 -7.35
CA VAL A 213 2.10 -11.88 -7.45
C VAL A 213 0.99 -12.37 -6.52
N GLN A 214 -0.03 -13.00 -7.11
CA GLN A 214 -1.15 -13.58 -6.37
C GLN A 214 -0.85 -15.03 -6.01
N ARG A 215 -0.63 -15.33 -4.72
CA ARG A 215 -0.35 -16.67 -4.21
C ARG A 215 -1.36 -17.13 -3.15
N ALA A 216 -1.49 -18.44 -2.99
CA ALA A 216 -2.20 -19.02 -1.87
C ALA A 216 -1.47 -18.67 -0.56
N GLY A 217 -2.23 -18.28 0.48
CA GLY A 217 -1.63 -17.90 1.78
C GLY A 217 -1.19 -16.44 1.91
N SER A 218 -1.39 -15.60 0.88
CA SER A 218 -1.18 -14.15 1.02
C SER A 218 -2.03 -13.56 2.15
N SER A 219 -1.49 -12.60 2.89
CA SER A 219 -2.17 -11.88 3.99
C SER A 219 -3.50 -11.24 3.55
N ASN A 220 -3.65 -10.92 2.26
CA ASN A 220 -4.89 -10.39 1.68
C ASN A 220 -6.08 -11.36 1.73
N HIS A 221 -5.84 -12.67 2.02
CA HIS A 221 -6.88 -13.68 2.22
C HIS A 221 -7.31 -13.81 3.68
N SER A 222 -6.68 -13.08 4.62
CA SER A 222 -7.09 -13.14 6.03
C SER A 222 -8.52 -12.64 6.20
N ARG A 223 -9.25 -13.32 7.09
CA ARG A 223 -10.64 -12.97 7.41
C ARG A 223 -10.69 -11.61 8.10
N LEU A 224 -11.45 -10.69 7.53
CA LEU A 224 -11.81 -9.44 8.17
C LEU A 224 -12.89 -9.69 9.21
N ASP A 225 -12.62 -9.32 10.46
CA ASP A 225 -13.63 -9.20 11.52
C ASP A 225 -13.99 -7.73 11.75
N PHE A 226 -15.17 -7.51 12.34
CA PHE A 226 -15.68 -6.16 12.53
C PHE A 226 -14.90 -5.36 13.56
N ASP A 227 -14.47 -6.01 14.65
CA ASP A 227 -13.73 -5.35 15.73
C ASP A 227 -12.38 -4.84 15.23
N TYR A 228 -11.71 -5.61 14.37
CA TYR A 228 -10.50 -5.14 13.71
C TYR A 228 -10.76 -3.95 12.79
N CYS A 229 -11.82 -3.99 12.00
CA CYS A 229 -12.19 -2.85 11.12
C CYS A 229 -12.49 -1.60 11.96
N ARG A 230 -13.18 -1.74 13.09
CA ARG A 230 -13.48 -0.64 14.02
C ARG A 230 -12.17 -0.06 14.60
N LEU A 231 -11.30 -0.92 15.15
CA LEU A 231 -10.00 -0.51 15.69
C LEU A 231 -9.17 0.25 14.64
N TYR A 232 -9.11 -0.27 13.41
CA TYR A 232 -8.41 0.38 12.31
C TYR A 232 -8.99 1.76 12.01
N CYS A 233 -10.32 1.89 11.91
CA CYS A 233 -10.98 3.17 11.66
C CYS A 233 -10.72 4.18 12.79
N GLU A 234 -10.83 3.77 14.05
CA GLU A 234 -10.57 4.62 15.21
C GLU A 234 -9.11 5.10 15.23
N THR A 235 -8.14 4.19 15.01
CA THR A 235 -6.72 4.50 14.96
C THR A 235 -6.40 5.51 13.87
N LEU A 236 -6.87 5.27 12.64
CA LEU A 236 -6.54 6.15 11.51
C LEU A 236 -7.33 7.47 11.54
N SER A 237 -8.54 7.47 12.10
CA SER A 237 -9.28 8.73 12.32
C SER A 237 -8.59 9.61 13.35
N ALA A 238 -8.04 9.01 14.41
CA ALA A 238 -7.24 9.75 15.39
C ALA A 238 -5.95 10.30 14.76
N GLU A 239 -5.31 9.54 13.88
CA GLU A 239 -4.10 9.99 13.16
C GLU A 239 -4.42 11.15 12.21
N LEU A 240 -5.46 11.05 11.40
CA LEU A 240 -5.91 12.13 10.52
C LEU A 240 -6.20 13.42 11.28
N ARG A 241 -6.84 13.33 12.46
CA ARG A 241 -7.11 14.51 13.29
C ARG A 241 -5.86 15.15 13.86
N ARG A 242 -4.75 14.43 14.06
CA ARG A 242 -3.46 15.02 14.45
C ARG A 242 -2.86 15.89 13.36
N HIS A 243 -3.23 15.64 12.12
CA HIS A 243 -2.80 16.38 10.93
C HIS A 243 -3.86 17.39 10.44
N ASP A 244 -4.79 17.84 11.31
CA ASP A 244 -5.90 18.67 10.86
C ASP A 244 -5.44 20.01 10.25
N ALA A 245 -4.36 20.58 10.76
CA ALA A 245 -3.77 21.81 10.21
C ALA A 245 -3.25 21.59 8.78
N GLU A 246 -2.49 20.51 8.54
CA GLU A 246 -1.96 20.14 7.24
C GLU A 246 -3.11 19.74 6.27
N LEU A 247 -4.19 19.20 6.81
CA LEU A 247 -5.41 18.86 6.08
C LEU A 247 -6.37 20.05 5.86
N ALA A 248 -5.93 21.27 6.21
CA ALA A 248 -6.73 22.49 6.08
C ALA A 248 -8.10 22.42 6.79
N GLY A 249 -8.15 21.84 7.99
CA GLY A 249 -9.37 21.66 8.78
C GLY A 249 -10.32 20.59 8.23
N ARG A 250 -9.85 19.68 7.35
CA ARG A 250 -10.66 18.65 6.70
C ARG A 250 -10.46 17.24 7.28
N ALA A 251 -9.83 17.10 8.44
CA ALA A 251 -9.53 15.80 9.03
C ALA A 251 -10.77 14.90 9.19
N ASP A 252 -11.90 15.45 9.63
CA ASP A 252 -13.15 14.71 9.75
C ASP A 252 -13.68 14.19 8.41
N TYR A 253 -13.51 14.95 7.32
CA TYR A 253 -13.85 14.50 5.97
C TYR A 253 -13.00 13.31 5.55
N PHE A 254 -11.69 13.38 5.71
CA PHE A 254 -10.77 12.28 5.38
C PHE A 254 -11.02 11.06 6.27
N ALA A 255 -11.30 11.26 7.57
CA ALA A 255 -11.69 10.18 8.48
C ALA A 255 -12.99 9.50 8.04
N THR A 256 -13.97 10.28 7.55
CA THR A 256 -15.22 9.74 6.99
C THR A 256 -14.94 8.89 5.76
N LEU A 257 -14.11 9.34 4.83
CA LEU A 257 -13.72 8.55 3.64
C LEU A 257 -13.03 7.24 4.03
N ASN A 258 -12.07 7.28 4.97
CA ASN A 258 -11.40 6.08 5.46
C ASN A 258 -12.39 5.08 6.06
N THR A 259 -13.26 5.55 6.95
CA THR A 259 -14.26 4.71 7.62
C THR A 259 -15.24 4.12 6.60
N LEU A 260 -15.70 4.91 5.63
CA LEU A 260 -16.60 4.45 4.56
C LEU A 260 -15.92 3.36 3.70
N ARG A 261 -14.66 3.57 3.31
CA ARG A 261 -13.88 2.58 2.56
C ARG A 261 -13.78 1.25 3.29
N VAL A 262 -13.42 1.29 4.56
CA VAL A 262 -13.23 0.09 5.40
C VAL A 262 -14.56 -0.61 5.63
N TYR A 263 -15.63 0.13 5.96
CA TYR A 263 -16.97 -0.39 6.19
C TYR A 263 -17.52 -1.08 4.95
N LEU A 264 -17.45 -0.46 3.79
CA LEU A 264 -17.88 -1.06 2.53
C LEU A 264 -17.03 -2.28 2.15
N THR A 265 -15.73 -2.25 2.42
CA THR A 265 -14.86 -3.42 2.22
C THR A 265 -15.25 -4.56 3.13
N TYR A 266 -15.58 -4.29 4.40
CA TYR A 266 -16.07 -5.28 5.35
C TYR A 266 -17.37 -5.91 4.87
N ILE A 267 -18.41 -5.09 4.57
CA ILE A 267 -19.70 -5.58 4.06
C ILE A 267 -19.50 -6.46 2.82
N CYS A 268 -18.63 -6.03 1.89
CA CYS A 268 -18.37 -6.77 0.66
C CYS A 268 -17.58 -8.07 0.86
N LYS A 269 -16.80 -8.22 1.91
CA LYS A 269 -15.97 -9.41 2.17
C LYS A 269 -16.56 -10.34 3.23
N SER A 270 -17.36 -9.84 4.15
CA SER A 270 -17.92 -10.63 5.25
C SER A 270 -19.03 -11.57 4.79
N ARG A 271 -19.09 -12.78 5.38
CA ARG A 271 -20.22 -13.70 5.22
C ARG A 271 -21.41 -13.31 6.10
N SER A 272 -21.19 -12.48 7.12
CA SER A 272 -22.22 -12.01 8.05
C SER A 272 -22.11 -10.47 8.17
N PRO A 273 -22.59 -9.73 7.16
CA PRO A 273 -22.33 -8.30 7.05
C PRO A 273 -23.13 -7.43 8.04
N TRP A 274 -24.02 -8.04 8.87
CA TRP A 274 -24.88 -7.26 9.74
C TRP A 274 -24.13 -6.55 10.85
N VAL A 275 -23.93 -5.26 10.67
CA VAL A 275 -23.31 -4.33 11.64
C VAL A 275 -24.00 -2.96 11.61
N GLY A 276 -25.16 -2.89 10.97
CA GLY A 276 -25.87 -1.63 10.68
C GLY A 276 -26.31 -0.84 11.91
N ASP A 277 -26.48 -1.52 13.06
CA ASP A 277 -26.86 -0.88 14.33
C ASP A 277 -25.66 -0.56 15.23
N SER A 278 -24.42 -0.85 14.77
CA SER A 278 -23.21 -0.51 15.52
C SER A 278 -23.03 1.00 15.62
N ALA A 279 -22.37 1.47 16.69
CA ALA A 279 -22.03 2.88 16.87
C ALA A 279 -21.23 3.40 15.65
N LEU A 280 -20.26 2.63 15.16
CA LEU A 280 -19.49 2.98 13.98
C LEU A 280 -20.37 3.24 12.74
N ALA A 281 -21.38 2.38 12.49
CA ALA A 281 -22.28 2.53 11.36
C ALA A 281 -23.23 3.72 11.52
N CYS A 282 -23.67 4.00 12.75
CA CYS A 282 -24.51 5.15 13.07
C CYS A 282 -23.76 6.47 12.86
N ASP A 283 -22.56 6.55 13.37
CA ASP A 283 -21.68 7.72 13.22
C ASP A 283 -21.31 7.92 11.75
N LEU A 284 -20.92 6.86 11.05
CA LEU A 284 -20.59 6.94 9.63
C LEU A 284 -21.76 7.48 8.79
N ARG A 285 -23.01 7.06 9.05
CA ARG A 285 -24.19 7.59 8.33
C ARG A 285 -24.39 9.08 8.56
N ARG A 286 -24.19 9.55 9.80
CA ARG A 286 -24.27 10.98 10.14
C ARG A 286 -23.19 11.77 9.40
N ASP A 287 -21.95 11.27 9.40
CA ASP A 287 -20.82 11.95 8.80
C ASP A 287 -20.91 11.93 7.26
N VAL A 288 -21.34 10.84 6.65
CA VAL A 288 -21.63 10.78 5.21
C VAL A 288 -22.76 11.76 4.81
N ALA A 289 -23.75 11.98 5.68
CA ALA A 289 -24.78 12.98 5.44
C ALA A 289 -24.20 14.41 5.50
N ARG A 290 -23.30 14.68 6.46
CA ARG A 290 -22.58 15.96 6.60
C ARG A 290 -21.73 16.29 5.37
N PHE A 291 -21.00 15.31 4.83
CA PHE A 291 -20.10 15.46 3.66
C PHE A 291 -20.72 14.94 2.37
N ARG A 292 -22.04 14.98 2.23
CA ARG A 292 -22.78 14.32 1.15
C ARG A 292 -22.35 14.70 -0.27
N ARG A 293 -21.98 15.97 -0.50
CA ARG A 293 -21.57 16.45 -1.84
C ARG A 293 -20.21 15.86 -2.24
N GLU A 294 -19.25 15.90 -1.34
CA GLU A 294 -17.89 15.43 -1.52
C GLU A 294 -17.86 13.92 -1.69
N VAL A 295 -18.51 13.17 -0.79
CA VAL A 295 -18.58 11.71 -0.83
C VAL A 295 -19.21 11.18 -2.12
N ARG A 296 -20.22 11.88 -2.68
CA ARG A 296 -20.87 11.49 -3.93
C ARG A 296 -19.98 11.60 -5.17
N ARG A 297 -18.89 12.34 -5.12
CA ARG A 297 -17.89 12.39 -6.21
C ARG A 297 -17.15 11.06 -6.38
N HIS A 298 -16.98 10.31 -5.30
CA HIS A 298 -16.18 9.09 -5.26
C HIS A 298 -17.02 7.81 -5.16
N TYR A 299 -18.23 7.89 -4.61
CA TYR A 299 -19.06 6.72 -4.34
C TYR A 299 -20.37 6.77 -5.08
N SER A 300 -20.67 5.71 -5.83
CA SER A 300 -21.93 5.57 -6.53
C SER A 300 -23.13 5.52 -5.55
N ALA A 301 -24.30 5.96 -6.01
CA ALA A 301 -25.54 5.91 -5.23
C ALA A 301 -25.85 4.50 -4.69
N VAL A 302 -25.53 3.45 -5.45
CA VAL A 302 -25.72 2.05 -5.02
C VAL A 302 -24.83 1.70 -3.82
N ARG A 303 -23.55 2.11 -3.82
CA ARG A 303 -22.65 1.87 -2.68
C ARG A 303 -23.09 2.63 -1.44
N LEU A 304 -23.56 3.86 -1.59
CA LEU A 304 -24.08 4.66 -0.48
C LEU A 304 -25.42 4.13 0.04
N ALA A 305 -26.27 3.58 -0.84
CA ALA A 305 -27.51 2.93 -0.43
C ALA A 305 -27.26 1.73 0.51
N LEU A 306 -26.15 1.02 0.40
CA LEU A 306 -25.80 -0.07 1.31
C LEU A 306 -25.77 0.38 2.78
N LEU A 307 -25.31 1.60 3.06
CA LEU A 307 -25.31 2.16 4.43
C LEU A 307 -26.73 2.31 5.00
N GLY A 308 -27.67 2.71 4.17
CA GLY A 308 -29.08 2.85 4.56
C GLY A 308 -29.79 1.53 4.70
N LEU A 309 -29.56 0.59 3.80
CA LEU A 309 -30.16 -0.74 3.80
C LEU A 309 -29.64 -1.60 4.94
N ASP A 310 -28.37 -1.51 5.28
CA ASP A 310 -27.74 -2.24 6.37
C ASP A 310 -28.31 -1.85 7.76
N ARG A 311 -28.98 -0.70 7.88
CA ARG A 311 -29.68 -0.28 9.10
C ARG A 311 -30.88 -1.17 9.45
N ARG A 312 -31.52 -1.82 8.45
CA ARG A 312 -32.77 -2.56 8.64
C ARG A 312 -32.51 -4.06 8.51
N ARG A 313 -32.61 -4.81 9.62
CA ARG A 313 -32.45 -6.28 9.61
C ARG A 313 -33.32 -6.98 8.57
N ALA A 314 -34.53 -6.50 8.36
CA ALA A 314 -35.47 -7.03 7.35
C ALA A 314 -34.91 -6.89 5.89
N LEU A 315 -34.03 -5.96 5.64
CA LEU A 315 -33.44 -5.73 4.32
C LEU A 315 -32.08 -6.47 4.10
N ARG A 316 -31.65 -7.26 5.08
CA ARG A 316 -30.41 -8.07 4.98
C ARG A 316 -30.35 -8.94 3.70
N PRO A 317 -31.41 -9.63 3.26
CA PRO A 317 -31.38 -10.38 2.00
C PRO A 317 -31.06 -9.49 0.80
N LEU A 318 -31.57 -8.26 0.77
CA LEU A 318 -31.32 -7.28 -0.29
C LEU A 318 -29.88 -6.78 -0.24
N VAL A 319 -29.32 -6.53 0.92
CA VAL A 319 -27.90 -6.18 1.09
C VAL A 319 -27.00 -7.32 0.56
N VAL A 320 -27.30 -8.56 0.93
CA VAL A 320 -26.58 -9.75 0.45
C VAL A 320 -26.68 -9.86 -1.07
N LEU A 321 -27.85 -9.66 -1.65
CA LEU A 321 -28.06 -9.70 -3.09
C LEU A 321 -27.25 -8.62 -3.80
N ILE A 322 -27.30 -7.36 -3.34
CA ILE A 322 -26.55 -6.24 -3.93
C ILE A 322 -25.03 -6.51 -3.84
N VAL A 323 -24.56 -6.96 -2.69
CA VAL A 323 -23.13 -7.32 -2.50
C VAL A 323 -22.73 -8.45 -3.45
N THR A 324 -23.59 -9.46 -3.62
CA THR A 324 -23.33 -10.59 -4.53
C THR A 324 -23.26 -10.11 -5.98
N LEU A 325 -24.17 -9.24 -6.41
CA LEU A 325 -24.18 -8.64 -7.75
C LEU A 325 -22.93 -7.76 -8.00
N LEU A 326 -22.53 -6.97 -7.02
CA LEU A 326 -21.31 -6.16 -7.11
C LEU A 326 -20.05 -7.02 -7.22
N ARG A 327 -20.00 -8.15 -6.50
CA ARG A 327 -18.90 -9.15 -6.63
C ARG A 327 -18.92 -9.81 -8.01
N TRP A 328 -20.08 -10.20 -8.49
CA TRP A 328 -20.27 -10.85 -9.79
C TRP A 328 -19.88 -9.90 -10.93
N ARG A 329 -20.33 -8.64 -10.89
CA ARG A 329 -19.93 -7.60 -11.84
C ARG A 329 -18.39 -7.43 -11.88
N LYS A 330 -17.76 -7.32 -10.72
CA LYS A 330 -16.29 -7.23 -10.62
C LYS A 330 -15.58 -8.48 -11.14
N SER A 331 -16.19 -9.66 -10.98
CA SER A 331 -15.68 -10.92 -11.56
C SER A 331 -15.86 -10.94 -13.09
N LEU A 332 -16.96 -10.41 -13.60
CA LEU A 332 -17.23 -10.32 -15.04
C LEU A 332 -16.30 -9.31 -15.72
N GLU A 333 -16.12 -8.12 -15.14
CA GLU A 333 -15.15 -7.11 -15.60
C GLU A 333 -13.73 -7.71 -15.67
N ARG A 334 -13.35 -8.56 -14.70
CA ARG A 334 -12.08 -9.31 -14.72
C ARG A 334 -12.01 -10.39 -15.81
N ARG A 335 -13.14 -10.93 -16.29
CA ARG A 335 -13.20 -11.93 -17.37
C ARG A 335 -13.25 -11.27 -18.76
N LEU A 336 -13.81 -10.08 -18.87
CA LEU A 336 -13.91 -9.31 -20.12
C LEU A 336 -12.64 -8.48 -20.41
N SER A 337 -11.80 -8.27 -19.40
CA SER A 337 -10.46 -7.68 -19.54
C SER A 337 -9.36 -8.73 -19.83
N ARG A 338 -9.78 -9.93 -20.14
CA ARG A 338 -8.96 -11.03 -20.68
C ARG A 338 -9.16 -11.06 -22.21
#